data_36859efe063029fda36026e9bae6c526
#
_entry.id   36859efe063029fda36026e9bae6c526
#
_cell.length_a   1.000
_cell.length_b   1.000
_cell.length_c   1.000
_cell.angle_alpha   90.00
_cell.angle_beta   90.00
_cell.angle_gamma   90.00
#
_symmetry.space_group_name_H-M   'P 1'
#
loop_
_entity.id
_entity.type
_entity.pdbx_description
1 polymer ?
#
loop_
_entity_poly.entity_id
_entity_poly.type
_entity_poly.pdbx_seq_one_letter_code
_entity_poly.pdbx_strand_id
1 'polypeptide(L)'
;MLKSIIQSFKKKSSRIVKSLRKLTVSKVIDAMVERIGYAAVPVRLQKAKRPREVTLDLVGYRQIDSFSCGGVAAAMAVKFLRPQMSFERIYAAVNPIQETGAGYVRVTRALRSLSVRVSWRKNLTFVTICDAIDAERPVLLCIETGRQKNDPDHWVVVYGYGRRPDLLFIAGIGIPFIARNRMLRREFRRLWSLPGEGLVCSKGK
;
A
#
# COMPACT_ATOMS: atom_id res chain seq x y z
N MET A 1 -54.87 0.51 2.55
CA MET A 1 -54.22 -0.62 3.23
C MET A 1 -53.19 -1.35 2.35
N LEU A 2 -53.51 -1.81 1.15
CA LEU A 2 -52.60 -2.57 0.27
C LEU A 2 -51.31 -1.81 -0.10
N LYS A 3 -51.40 -0.50 -0.41
CA LYS A 3 -50.19 0.32 -0.78
C LYS A 3 -49.15 0.45 0.34
N SER A 4 -49.56 0.49 1.61
CA SER A 4 -48.64 0.57 2.74
C SER A 4 -47.92 -0.73 3.00
N ILE A 5 -48.59 -1.88 2.76
CA ILE A 5 -47.98 -3.21 2.86
C ILE A 5 -46.92 -3.40 1.77
N ILE A 6 -47.21 -3.01 0.54
CA ILE A 6 -46.25 -3.11 -0.59
C ILE A 6 -45.01 -2.23 -0.37
N GLN A 7 -45.19 -0.99 0.17
CA GLN A 7 -44.06 -0.12 0.50
C GLN A 7 -43.21 -0.68 1.65
N SER A 8 -43.82 -1.27 2.68
CA SER A 8 -43.10 -1.94 3.77
C SER A 8 -42.29 -3.13 3.27
N PHE A 9 -42.86 -3.95 2.37
CA PHE A 9 -42.12 -5.08 1.75
C PHE A 9 -40.95 -4.61 0.89
N LYS A 10 -41.11 -3.57 0.07
CA LYS A 10 -40.00 -3.00 -0.74
C LYS A 10 -38.87 -2.45 0.14
N LYS A 11 -39.20 -1.78 1.26
CA LYS A 11 -38.21 -1.24 2.21
C LYS A 11 -37.47 -2.36 2.96
N LYS A 12 -38.17 -3.43 3.32
CA LYS A 12 -37.58 -4.61 3.99
C LYS A 12 -36.68 -5.43 3.04
N SER A 13 -37.11 -5.66 1.81
CA SER A 13 -36.30 -6.37 0.81
C SER A 13 -35.05 -5.61 0.42
N SER A 14 -35.08 -4.26 0.29
CA SER A 14 -33.90 -3.45 -0.01
C SER A 14 -32.86 -3.45 1.12
N ARG A 15 -33.32 -3.52 2.38
CA ARG A 15 -32.43 -3.68 3.55
C ARG A 15 -31.79 -5.06 3.61
N ILE A 16 -32.56 -6.12 3.30
CA ILE A 16 -32.05 -7.50 3.24
C ILE A 16 -31.04 -7.65 2.11
N VAL A 17 -31.30 -7.11 0.91
CA VAL A 17 -30.36 -7.15 -0.21
C VAL A 17 -29.09 -6.37 0.08
N LYS A 18 -29.17 -5.19 0.75
CA LYS A 18 -27.98 -4.46 1.21
C LYS A 18 -27.20 -5.22 2.28
N SER A 19 -27.87 -5.87 3.21
CA SER A 19 -27.27 -6.70 4.25
C SER A 19 -26.62 -7.94 3.65
N LEU A 20 -27.27 -8.65 2.71
CA LEU A 20 -26.71 -9.80 2.03
C LEU A 20 -25.50 -9.44 1.15
N ARG A 21 -25.51 -8.28 0.47
CA ARG A 21 -24.34 -7.79 -0.27
C ARG A 21 -23.16 -7.48 0.65
N LYS A 22 -23.41 -6.87 1.82
CA LYS A 22 -22.36 -6.63 2.83
C LYS A 22 -21.83 -7.94 3.42
N LEU A 23 -22.72 -8.90 3.74
CA LEU A 23 -22.33 -10.22 4.26
C LEU A 23 -21.54 -11.02 3.21
N THR A 24 -21.93 -10.96 1.94
CA THR A 24 -21.26 -11.71 0.87
C THR A 24 -19.86 -11.17 0.61
N VAL A 25 -19.68 -9.83 0.61
CA VAL A 25 -18.37 -9.20 0.45
C VAL A 25 -17.49 -9.45 1.68
N SER A 26 -18.02 -9.32 2.90
CA SER A 26 -17.29 -9.65 4.13
C SER A 26 -16.89 -11.12 4.16
N LYS A 27 -17.81 -12.04 3.91
CA LYS A 27 -17.51 -13.48 3.89
C LYS A 27 -16.53 -13.89 2.80
N VAL A 28 -16.54 -13.22 1.65
CA VAL A 28 -15.54 -13.45 0.60
C VAL A 28 -14.17 -12.92 1.02
N ILE A 29 -14.12 -11.77 1.69
CA ILE A 29 -12.88 -11.23 2.25
C ILE A 29 -12.37 -12.14 3.37
N ASP A 30 -13.24 -12.56 4.29
CA ASP A 30 -12.88 -13.45 5.40
C ASP A 30 -12.42 -14.84 4.88
N ALA A 31 -13.11 -15.40 3.89
CA ALA A 31 -12.70 -16.65 3.24
C ALA A 31 -11.40 -16.50 2.41
N MET A 32 -11.14 -15.32 1.83
CA MET A 32 -9.85 -15.01 1.21
C MET A 32 -8.74 -14.86 2.25
N VAL A 33 -9.01 -14.23 3.39
CA VAL A 33 -8.07 -14.10 4.50
C VAL A 33 -7.77 -15.48 5.12
N GLU A 34 -8.79 -16.30 5.35
CA GLU A 34 -8.64 -17.67 5.88
C GLU A 34 -7.91 -18.60 4.91
N ARG A 35 -8.22 -18.51 3.60
CA ARG A 35 -7.66 -19.38 2.56
C ARG A 35 -6.26 -18.97 2.11
N ILE A 36 -5.92 -17.67 2.22
CA ILE A 36 -4.66 -17.11 1.75
C ILE A 36 -3.72 -16.81 2.92
N GLY A 37 -4.23 -16.74 4.16
CA GLY A 37 -3.45 -16.40 5.36
C GLY A 37 -2.85 -14.98 5.29
N TYR A 38 -3.40 -14.08 4.45
CA TYR A 38 -2.81 -12.77 4.19
C TYR A 38 -3.73 -11.61 4.49
N ALA A 39 -3.08 -10.63 4.99
CA ALA A 39 -3.59 -9.38 5.45
C ALA A 39 -3.66 -8.30 4.36
N ALA A 40 -3.80 -8.66 3.09
CA ALA A 40 -3.85 -7.66 2.01
C ALA A 40 -4.74 -8.05 0.84
N VAL A 41 -5.48 -7.07 0.30
CA VAL A 41 -6.33 -7.21 -0.88
C VAL A 41 -5.76 -6.37 -2.03
N PRO A 42 -5.70 -6.90 -3.27
CA PRO A 42 -5.29 -6.11 -4.43
C PRO A 42 -6.20 -4.90 -4.62
N VAL A 43 -5.62 -3.75 -4.92
CA VAL A 43 -6.34 -2.50 -5.19
C VAL A 43 -5.78 -1.80 -6.42
N ARG A 44 -6.64 -1.09 -7.13
CA ARG A 44 -6.21 -0.30 -8.29
C ARG A 44 -5.58 1.00 -7.81
N LEU A 45 -4.33 1.24 -8.19
CA LEU A 45 -3.65 2.50 -7.94
C LEU A 45 -4.01 3.56 -8.99
N GLN A 46 -3.91 4.82 -8.59
CA GLN A 46 -4.08 5.95 -9.51
C GLN A 46 -2.89 6.01 -10.46
N LYS A 47 -3.18 6.14 -11.76
CA LYS A 47 -2.16 6.41 -12.78
C LYS A 47 -1.99 7.92 -13.02
N ALA A 48 -0.86 8.29 -13.60
CA ALA A 48 -0.61 9.64 -14.08
C ALA A 48 -1.73 10.09 -15.06
N LYS A 49 -2.26 11.29 -14.82
CA LYS A 49 -3.34 11.85 -15.64
C LYS A 49 -2.94 13.16 -16.33
N ARG A 50 -1.79 13.72 -15.95
CA ARG A 50 -1.32 15.02 -16.43
C ARG A 50 0.05 14.89 -17.10
N PRO A 51 0.40 15.71 -18.08
CA PRO A 51 1.67 15.61 -18.82
C PRO A 51 2.94 15.69 -17.98
N ARG A 52 2.82 16.14 -16.71
CA ARG A 52 3.97 16.30 -15.79
C ARG A 52 3.91 15.33 -14.60
N GLU A 53 3.08 14.33 -14.70
CA GLU A 53 2.98 13.27 -13.72
C GLU A 53 3.60 11.99 -14.28
N VAL A 54 4.37 11.29 -13.47
CA VAL A 54 4.99 10.01 -13.79
C VAL A 54 4.54 8.99 -12.74
N THR A 55 4.12 7.80 -13.17
CA THR A 55 3.79 6.70 -12.26
C THR A 55 4.29 5.38 -12.81
N LEU A 56 4.83 4.54 -11.92
CA LEU A 56 5.09 3.13 -12.20
C LEU A 56 3.76 2.39 -12.29
N ASP A 57 3.68 1.37 -13.16
CA ASP A 57 2.51 0.49 -13.27
C ASP A 57 2.55 -0.59 -12.18
N LEU A 58 2.37 -0.15 -10.96
CA LEU A 58 2.51 -0.95 -9.75
C LEU A 58 1.17 -1.60 -9.38
N VAL A 59 1.20 -2.88 -9.01
CA VAL A 59 0.02 -3.54 -8.42
C VAL A 59 -0.09 -3.08 -6.98
N GLY A 60 -1.18 -2.38 -6.65
CA GLY A 60 -1.47 -1.94 -5.30
C GLY A 60 -2.04 -3.06 -4.45
N TYR A 61 -1.72 -3.05 -3.16
CA TYR A 61 -2.34 -3.89 -2.15
C TYR A 61 -2.80 -3.03 -0.98
N ARG A 62 -3.97 -3.38 -0.46
CA ARG A 62 -4.53 -2.78 0.74
C ARG A 62 -4.30 -3.73 1.90
N GLN A 63 -3.64 -3.25 2.93
CA GLN A 63 -3.47 -3.95 4.19
C GLN A 63 -4.80 -4.08 4.94
N ILE A 64 -5.04 -5.20 5.60
CA ILE A 64 -6.25 -5.48 6.38
C ILE A 64 -5.95 -5.46 7.88
N ASP A 65 -4.75 -5.85 8.29
CA ASP A 65 -4.30 -5.83 9.69
C ASP A 65 -3.48 -4.56 10.04
N SER A 66 -2.95 -4.51 11.26
CA SER A 66 -2.18 -3.38 11.80
C SER A 66 -0.66 -3.54 11.71
N PHE A 67 -0.14 -4.71 11.30
CA PHE A 67 1.29 -5.04 11.40
C PHE A 67 1.97 -5.45 10.10
N SER A 68 1.20 -5.80 9.06
CA SER A 68 1.75 -6.34 7.81
C SER A 68 2.26 -5.30 6.80
N CYS A 69 2.25 -4.01 7.13
CA CYS A 69 2.58 -2.92 6.21
C CYS A 69 3.92 -3.12 5.48
N GLY A 70 4.96 -3.57 6.18
CA GLY A 70 6.26 -3.86 5.58
C GLY A 70 6.23 -5.01 4.58
N GLY A 71 5.45 -6.07 4.86
CA GLY A 71 5.22 -7.19 3.94
C GLY A 71 4.45 -6.76 2.69
N VAL A 72 3.42 -5.94 2.88
CA VAL A 72 2.57 -5.41 1.80
C VAL A 72 3.36 -4.45 0.91
N ALA A 73 4.14 -3.54 1.49
CA ALA A 73 5.01 -2.62 0.75
C ALA A 73 6.08 -3.38 -0.07
N ALA A 74 6.72 -4.38 0.55
CA ALA A 74 7.67 -5.24 -0.14
C ALA A 74 7.01 -5.98 -1.31
N ALA A 75 5.78 -6.51 -1.11
CA ALA A 75 5.05 -7.21 -2.17
C ALA A 75 4.76 -6.30 -3.36
N MET A 76 4.35 -5.06 -3.15
CA MET A 76 4.14 -4.08 -4.23
C MET A 76 5.41 -3.86 -5.05
N ALA A 77 6.54 -3.61 -4.39
CA ALA A 77 7.81 -3.38 -5.08
C ALA A 77 8.33 -4.63 -5.80
N VAL A 78 8.26 -5.81 -5.16
CA VAL A 78 8.73 -7.07 -5.77
C VAL A 78 7.85 -7.45 -6.95
N LYS A 79 6.52 -7.37 -6.85
CA LYS A 79 5.62 -7.67 -7.97
C LYS A 79 5.85 -6.77 -9.18
N PHE A 80 6.22 -5.51 -8.97
CA PHE A 80 6.61 -4.60 -10.06
C PHE A 80 7.91 -5.05 -10.73
N LEU A 81 8.94 -5.39 -9.95
CA LEU A 81 10.26 -5.77 -10.45
C LEU A 81 10.31 -7.23 -10.95
N ARG A 82 9.47 -8.11 -10.40
CA ARG A 82 9.38 -9.55 -10.66
C ARG A 82 7.92 -10.01 -10.67
N PRO A 83 7.15 -9.74 -11.73
CA PRO A 83 5.71 -9.98 -11.80
C PRO A 83 5.28 -11.42 -11.52
N GLN A 84 6.13 -12.39 -11.86
CA GLN A 84 5.88 -13.83 -11.69
C GLN A 84 5.93 -14.30 -10.22
N MET A 85 6.50 -13.50 -9.31
CA MET A 85 6.62 -13.89 -7.91
C MET A 85 5.26 -13.78 -7.20
N SER A 86 4.85 -14.82 -6.45
CA SER A 86 3.58 -14.77 -5.74
C SER A 86 3.64 -13.83 -4.53
N PHE A 87 2.49 -13.27 -4.16
CA PHE A 87 2.39 -12.41 -2.97
C PHE A 87 2.81 -13.17 -1.72
N GLU A 88 2.35 -14.42 -1.61
CA GLU A 88 2.60 -15.32 -0.49
C GLU A 88 4.09 -15.51 -0.23
N ARG A 89 4.82 -15.82 -1.28
CA ARG A 89 6.27 -16.01 -1.18
C ARG A 89 6.98 -14.75 -0.70
N ILE A 90 6.54 -13.59 -1.20
CA ILE A 90 7.13 -12.30 -0.80
C ILE A 90 6.82 -12.02 0.66
N TYR A 91 5.55 -12.17 1.04
CA TYR A 91 5.08 -11.93 2.40
C TYR A 91 5.78 -12.84 3.41
N ALA A 92 5.86 -14.14 3.10
CA ALA A 92 6.57 -15.11 3.93
C ALA A 92 8.07 -14.78 4.08
N ALA A 93 8.72 -14.27 3.04
CA ALA A 93 10.11 -13.84 3.13
C ALA A 93 10.31 -12.64 4.08
N VAL A 94 9.37 -11.68 4.09
CA VAL A 94 9.40 -10.56 5.04
C VAL A 94 9.06 -11.02 6.45
N ASN A 95 8.09 -11.94 6.58
CA ASN A 95 7.64 -12.50 7.85
C ASN A 95 7.41 -11.42 8.92
N PRO A 96 6.44 -10.49 8.72
CA PRO A 96 6.17 -9.44 9.69
C PRO A 96 5.70 -10.01 11.00
N ILE A 97 6.11 -9.40 12.11
CA ILE A 97 5.77 -9.83 13.47
C ILE A 97 4.52 -9.06 13.91
N GLN A 98 3.56 -9.75 14.51
CA GLN A 98 2.27 -9.16 14.90
C GLN A 98 2.44 -7.97 15.84
N GLU A 99 3.37 -8.02 16.78
CA GLU A 99 3.59 -6.99 17.79
C GLU A 99 4.42 -5.80 17.25
N THR A 100 5.32 -6.04 16.29
CA THR A 100 6.33 -5.04 15.89
C THR A 100 6.39 -4.77 14.38
N GLY A 101 5.62 -5.52 13.59
CA GLY A 101 5.65 -5.42 12.13
C GLY A 101 6.98 -5.89 11.52
N ALA A 102 7.52 -5.12 10.59
CA ALA A 102 8.79 -5.42 9.94
C ALA A 102 9.63 -4.12 9.76
N GLY A 103 10.72 -4.01 10.50
CA GLY A 103 11.66 -2.88 10.37
C GLY A 103 12.55 -2.95 9.13
N TYR A 104 13.32 -1.88 8.87
CA TYR A 104 14.19 -1.72 7.68
C TYR A 104 15.13 -2.91 7.43
N VAL A 105 15.78 -3.44 8.47
CA VAL A 105 16.71 -4.58 8.34
C VAL A 105 15.99 -5.82 7.83
N ARG A 106 14.81 -6.12 8.38
CA ARG A 106 14.00 -7.29 8.00
C ARG A 106 13.52 -7.17 6.56
N VAL A 107 12.91 -6.04 6.19
CA VAL A 107 12.44 -5.77 4.83
C VAL A 107 13.60 -5.82 3.83
N THR A 108 14.74 -5.18 4.14
CA THR A 108 15.93 -5.22 3.27
C THR A 108 16.46 -6.62 3.05
N ARG A 109 16.55 -7.45 4.10
CA ARG A 109 17.01 -8.85 4.01
C ARG A 109 16.05 -9.67 3.12
N ALA A 110 14.75 -9.53 3.34
CA ALA A 110 13.73 -10.19 2.55
C ALA A 110 13.80 -9.82 1.06
N LEU A 111 13.87 -8.54 0.75
CA LEU A 111 13.98 -8.07 -0.63
C LEU A 111 15.22 -8.64 -1.34
N ARG A 112 16.37 -8.67 -0.64
CA ARG A 112 17.61 -9.25 -1.17
C ARG A 112 17.49 -10.76 -1.39
N SER A 113 16.88 -11.51 -0.48
CA SER A 113 16.64 -12.96 -0.65
C SER A 113 15.73 -13.27 -1.82
N LEU A 114 14.89 -12.32 -2.23
CA LEU A 114 14.02 -12.40 -3.41
C LEU A 114 14.70 -11.86 -4.68
N SER A 115 16.03 -11.72 -4.67
CA SER A 115 16.85 -11.21 -5.79
C SER A 115 16.42 -9.81 -6.25
N VAL A 116 16.03 -8.96 -5.31
CA VAL A 116 15.85 -7.53 -5.54
C VAL A 116 17.10 -6.81 -5.03
N ARG A 117 17.69 -5.96 -5.88
CA ARG A 117 18.77 -5.09 -5.45
C ARG A 117 18.16 -3.94 -4.65
N VAL A 118 18.63 -3.78 -3.40
CA VAL A 118 18.14 -2.76 -2.46
C VAL A 118 19.28 -1.83 -2.08
N SER A 119 19.11 -0.55 -2.31
CA SER A 119 19.94 0.52 -1.81
C SER A 119 19.25 1.20 -0.64
N TRP A 120 19.70 0.94 0.58
CA TRP A 120 19.25 1.67 1.76
C TRP A 120 19.91 3.04 1.78
N ARG A 121 19.14 4.12 1.66
CA ARG A 121 19.58 5.49 1.61
C ARG A 121 19.18 6.21 2.91
N LYS A 122 20.03 7.16 3.35
CA LYS A 122 19.78 8.06 4.50
C LYS A 122 19.76 9.53 4.11
N ASN A 123 19.85 9.81 2.81
CA ASN A 123 19.91 11.16 2.25
C ASN A 123 18.95 11.33 1.05
N LEU A 124 17.82 10.60 1.06
CA LEU A 124 16.81 10.77 0.05
C LEU A 124 16.20 12.17 0.11
N THR A 125 16.06 12.77 -1.04
CA THR A 125 15.36 14.03 -1.25
C THR A 125 14.19 13.82 -2.19
N PHE A 126 13.31 14.79 -2.31
CA PHE A 126 12.23 14.72 -3.31
C PHE A 126 12.79 14.52 -4.74
N VAL A 127 13.91 15.17 -5.07
CA VAL A 127 14.56 15.03 -6.39
C VAL A 127 15.06 13.61 -6.61
N THR A 128 15.81 13.06 -5.65
CA THR A 128 16.34 11.70 -5.77
C THR A 128 15.26 10.62 -5.77
N ILE A 129 14.10 10.88 -5.15
CA ILE A 129 12.92 10.02 -5.29
C ILE A 129 12.37 10.09 -6.72
N CYS A 130 12.25 11.30 -7.30
CA CYS A 130 11.82 11.45 -8.69
C CYS A 130 12.77 10.73 -9.65
N ASP A 131 14.09 10.88 -9.47
CA ASP A 131 15.12 10.20 -10.28
C ASP A 131 15.02 8.66 -10.16
N ALA A 132 14.70 8.17 -8.96
CA ALA A 132 14.46 6.74 -8.78
C ALA A 132 13.23 6.26 -9.56
N ILE A 133 12.14 7.00 -9.52
CA ILE A 133 10.91 6.69 -10.27
C ILE A 133 11.14 6.74 -11.78
N ASP A 134 11.87 7.76 -12.28
CA ASP A 134 12.23 7.87 -13.69
C ASP A 134 13.10 6.69 -14.16
N ALA A 135 13.88 6.11 -13.25
CA ALA A 135 14.69 4.91 -13.48
C ALA A 135 13.92 3.60 -13.19
N GLU A 136 12.59 3.62 -13.12
CA GLU A 136 11.73 2.48 -12.82
C GLU A 136 12.06 1.78 -11.48
N ARG A 137 12.42 2.54 -10.46
CA ARG A 137 12.82 2.05 -9.14
C ARG A 137 11.81 2.50 -8.08
N PRO A 138 10.90 1.63 -7.62
CA PRO A 138 10.01 1.97 -6.51
C PRO A 138 10.80 2.27 -5.24
N VAL A 139 10.31 3.22 -4.44
CA VAL A 139 10.95 3.64 -3.19
C VAL A 139 10.06 3.28 -2.02
N LEU A 140 10.57 2.45 -1.09
CA LEU A 140 9.90 2.12 0.15
C LEU A 140 10.42 3.02 1.27
N LEU A 141 9.53 3.54 2.09
CA LEU A 141 9.86 4.36 3.25
C LEU A 141 8.78 4.29 4.32
N CYS A 142 9.08 4.79 5.50
CA CYS A 142 8.14 4.86 6.61
C CYS A 142 7.58 6.27 6.77
N ILE A 143 6.29 6.35 7.08
CA ILE A 143 5.60 7.59 7.44
C ILE A 143 4.92 7.45 8.79
N GLU A 144 4.83 8.55 9.53
CA GLU A 144 3.99 8.66 10.71
C GLU A 144 2.52 8.73 10.29
N THR A 145 1.67 7.92 10.89
CA THR A 145 0.23 7.93 10.57
C THR A 145 -0.51 9.02 11.33
N GLY A 146 0.09 9.58 12.36
CA GLY A 146 -0.42 10.72 13.12
C GLY A 146 -1.66 10.43 13.96
N ARG A 147 -2.01 9.16 14.15
CA ARG A 147 -3.22 8.78 14.92
C ARG A 147 -3.03 8.88 16.43
N GLN A 148 -1.85 8.56 16.92
CA GLN A 148 -1.46 8.69 18.33
C GLN A 148 0.01 9.07 18.43
N LYS A 149 0.38 9.74 19.52
CA LYS A 149 1.79 10.00 19.86
C LYS A 149 2.41 8.65 20.23
N ASN A 150 3.16 8.03 19.35
CA ASN A 150 3.75 6.69 19.40
C ASN A 150 3.08 5.65 18.47
N ASP A 151 2.25 6.07 17.49
CA ASP A 151 1.83 5.15 16.44
C ASP A 151 3.08 4.60 15.73
N PRO A 152 3.14 3.27 15.52
CA PRO A 152 4.26 2.69 14.81
C PRO A 152 4.34 3.25 13.39
N ASP A 153 5.56 3.45 12.93
CA ASP A 153 5.86 3.86 11.56
C ASP A 153 5.16 2.94 10.54
N HIS A 154 4.56 3.55 9.55
CA HIS A 154 3.82 2.83 8.52
C HIS A 154 4.60 2.78 7.22
N TRP A 155 4.85 1.57 6.70
CA TRP A 155 5.50 1.37 5.42
C TRP A 155 4.61 1.76 4.25
N VAL A 156 5.17 2.55 3.34
CA VAL A 156 4.54 2.95 2.10
C VAL A 156 5.49 2.78 0.92
N VAL A 157 4.92 2.70 -0.29
CA VAL A 157 5.68 2.69 -1.54
C VAL A 157 5.39 3.98 -2.28
N VAL A 158 6.43 4.76 -2.56
CA VAL A 158 6.34 5.84 -3.54
C VAL A 158 6.50 5.21 -4.92
N TYR A 159 5.49 5.40 -5.77
CA TYR A 159 5.43 4.83 -7.12
C TYR A 159 5.25 5.87 -8.21
N GLY A 160 5.27 7.15 -7.86
CA GLY A 160 5.14 8.21 -8.82
C GLY A 160 5.29 9.61 -8.22
N TYR A 161 5.33 10.59 -9.09
CA TYR A 161 5.42 12.00 -8.70
C TYR A 161 4.73 12.92 -9.72
N GLY A 162 4.47 14.15 -9.30
CA GLY A 162 4.07 15.25 -10.16
C GLY A 162 4.91 16.48 -9.84
N ARG A 163 5.30 17.24 -10.86
CA ARG A 163 6.17 18.43 -10.69
C ARG A 163 5.39 19.73 -10.54
N ARG A 164 4.11 19.75 -10.87
CA ARG A 164 3.25 20.96 -10.69
C ARG A 164 1.80 20.54 -10.47
N PRO A 165 1.29 20.59 -9.23
CA PRO A 165 2.04 20.87 -7.99
C PRO A 165 3.02 19.74 -7.65
N ASP A 166 4.06 20.04 -6.84
CA ASP A 166 4.98 19.02 -6.30
C ASP A 166 4.19 18.04 -5.44
N LEU A 167 4.04 16.81 -5.92
CA LEU A 167 3.32 15.76 -5.23
C LEU A 167 3.99 14.40 -5.42
N LEU A 168 3.69 13.46 -4.52
CA LEU A 168 4.06 12.06 -4.64
C LEU A 168 2.81 11.20 -4.77
N PHE A 169 2.92 10.13 -5.56
CA PHE A 169 1.97 9.04 -5.59
C PHE A 169 2.45 7.95 -4.63
N ILE A 170 1.64 7.64 -3.61
CA ILE A 170 2.00 6.77 -2.51
C ILE A 170 0.99 5.64 -2.41
N ALA A 171 1.47 4.41 -2.28
CA ALA A 171 0.68 3.22 -2.03
C ALA A 171 0.99 2.62 -0.67
N GLY A 172 0.05 1.86 -0.11
CA GLY A 172 0.21 1.19 1.19
C GLY A 172 -0.46 1.91 2.36
N ILE A 173 -1.09 3.06 2.14
CA ILE A 173 -1.82 3.78 3.19
C ILE A 173 -3.11 3.01 3.50
N GLY A 174 -3.24 2.55 4.76
CA GLY A 174 -4.39 1.75 5.23
C GLY A 174 -5.72 2.48 5.30
N ILE A 175 -6.80 1.74 5.65
CA ILE A 175 -8.14 2.28 5.89
C ILE A 175 -8.11 3.28 7.06
N PRO A 176 -8.71 4.48 6.95
CA PRO A 176 -9.61 5.01 5.92
C PRO A 176 -8.95 5.89 4.85
N PHE A 177 -7.63 5.93 4.75
CA PHE A 177 -6.87 6.89 3.94
C PHE A 177 -6.74 6.53 2.45
N ILE A 178 -7.43 5.50 1.98
CA ILE A 178 -7.37 5.01 0.59
C ILE A 178 -7.76 6.07 -0.45
N ALA A 179 -8.43 7.15 -0.05
CA ALA A 179 -8.89 8.18 -0.98
C ALA A 179 -7.77 9.06 -1.56
N ARG A 180 -6.56 9.05 -1.00
CA ARG A 180 -5.49 9.94 -1.43
C ARG A 180 -4.16 9.20 -1.66
N ASN A 181 -4.08 8.46 -2.77
CA ASN A 181 -2.78 7.97 -3.25
C ASN A 181 -1.87 9.12 -3.74
N ARG A 182 -2.25 10.36 -3.51
CA ARG A 182 -1.53 11.58 -3.94
C ARG A 182 -1.33 12.46 -2.72
N MET A 183 -0.10 12.79 -2.43
CA MET A 183 0.29 13.61 -1.27
C MET A 183 1.16 14.76 -1.74
N LEU A 184 0.86 15.99 -1.31
CA LEU A 184 1.72 17.14 -1.57
C LEU A 184 3.08 16.95 -0.89
N ARG A 185 4.16 17.41 -1.53
CA ARG A 185 5.52 17.35 -0.98
C ARG A 185 5.62 17.90 0.43
N ARG A 186 4.96 19.03 0.74
CA ARG A 186 4.97 19.63 2.07
C ARG A 186 4.31 18.74 3.13
N GLU A 187 3.24 18.06 2.77
CA GLU A 187 2.53 17.12 3.64
C GLU A 187 3.38 15.86 3.87
N PHE A 188 3.94 15.31 2.80
CA PHE A 188 4.85 14.18 2.86
C PHE A 188 6.04 14.44 3.81
N ARG A 189 6.68 15.62 3.72
CA ARG A 189 7.81 15.98 4.58
C ARG A 189 7.47 15.99 6.08
N ARG A 190 6.22 16.29 6.44
CA ARG A 190 5.76 16.24 7.84
C ARG A 190 5.54 14.83 8.35
N LEU A 191 5.15 13.91 7.45
CA LEU A 191 4.80 12.54 7.80
C LEU A 191 5.97 11.57 7.64
N TRP A 192 7.04 11.97 6.99
CA TRP A 192 8.21 11.10 6.80
C TRP A 192 8.92 10.87 8.13
N SER A 193 8.73 9.69 8.74
CA SER A 193 9.17 9.35 10.10
C SER A 193 10.67 9.50 10.29
N LEU A 194 11.45 9.05 9.30
CA LEU A 194 12.91 9.19 9.26
C LEU A 194 13.30 9.98 8.02
N PRO A 195 13.30 11.33 8.08
CA PRO A 195 13.54 12.17 6.91
C PRO A 195 14.84 11.81 6.20
N GLY A 196 14.74 11.55 4.90
CA GLY A 196 15.86 11.10 4.08
C GLY A 196 16.12 9.59 4.09
N GLU A 197 15.45 8.79 4.92
CA GLU A 197 15.66 7.36 4.99
C GLU A 197 14.64 6.58 4.16
N GLY A 198 15.13 5.61 3.38
CA GLY A 198 14.28 4.75 2.57
C GLY A 198 15.06 3.72 1.75
N LEU A 199 14.34 2.79 1.16
CA LEU A 199 14.86 1.70 0.34
C LEU A 199 14.53 1.96 -1.14
N VAL A 200 15.55 2.15 -1.96
CA VAL A 200 15.40 2.21 -3.43
C VAL A 200 15.59 0.81 -3.98
N CYS A 201 14.55 0.30 -4.65
CA CYS A 201 14.52 -1.07 -5.16
C CYS A 201 14.74 -1.11 -6.68
N SER A 202 15.51 -2.09 -7.17
CA SER A 202 15.73 -2.32 -8.59
C SER A 202 15.85 -3.82 -8.89
N LYS A 203 15.73 -4.20 -10.17
CA LYS A 203 15.98 -5.59 -10.58
C LYS A 203 17.38 -6.01 -10.14
N GLY A 204 17.47 -7.14 -9.44
CA GLY A 204 18.74 -7.86 -9.26
C GLY A 204 19.18 -8.52 -10.57
N LYS A 205 20.44 -8.87 -10.64
CA LYS A 205 20.96 -9.73 -11.73
C LYS A 205 20.36 -11.11 -11.66
#